data_a829bc30a4c4e6bc177fd7167de1cac2
#
_entry.id   a829bc30a4c4e6bc177fd7167de1cac2
#
_cell.length_a   1.000
_cell.length_b   1.000
_cell.length_c   1.000
_cell.angle_alpha   90.00
_cell.angle_beta   90.00
_cell.angle_gamma   90.00
#
_symmetry.space_group_name_H-M   'P 1'
#
loop_
_entity.id
_entity.type
_entity.pdbx_description
1 polymer ?
#
loop_
_entity_poly.entity_id
_entity_poly.type
_entity_poly.pdbx_seq_one_letter_code
_entity_poly.pdbx_strand_id
1 'polypeptide(L)'
;IYSNRIPVFNPLEDYLYDLPHWDGKDRILALARTVPCNNPYWAELFHRWFLNMVAHWRGNTDKKYANSVSPLLVGAQGTRKSTFCRSIVPPELRAYYTDSIDFSRKRDAELYLNRFALINIDEFDQISSTQQGFLKHILQKPVVNVRKPYANAVLEMRRYASFIATSNQKDLLIDPSGSRRFICIEVTEAIDTNRPIDYN
;
A
#
# COMPACT_ATOMS: atom_id res chain seq x y z
N ILE A 1 -13.67 25.06 20.59
CA ILE A 1 -15.00 24.48 20.73
C ILE A 1 -15.03 23.24 19.83
N TYR A 2 -14.84 22.08 20.43
CA TYR A 2 -14.98 20.80 19.70
C TYR A 2 -16.46 20.38 19.83
N SER A 3 -17.18 20.46 18.71
CA SER A 3 -18.56 19.97 18.63
C SER A 3 -18.52 18.50 18.22
N ASN A 4 -19.06 17.60 19.04
CA ASN A 4 -19.29 16.20 18.66
C ASN A 4 -20.32 16.02 17.52
N ARG A 5 -20.85 17.13 17.00
CA ARG A 5 -21.84 17.16 15.90
C ARG A 5 -21.22 17.38 14.53
N ILE A 6 -19.91 17.65 14.44
CA ILE A 6 -19.23 17.78 13.16
C ILE A 6 -18.84 16.37 12.69
N PRO A 7 -19.39 15.89 11.56
CA PRO A 7 -18.95 14.61 10.99
C PRO A 7 -17.45 14.62 10.76
N VAL A 8 -16.78 13.54 11.17
CA VAL A 8 -15.37 13.36 10.84
C VAL A 8 -15.31 12.97 9.36
N PHE A 9 -14.77 13.87 8.53
CA PHE A 9 -14.56 13.59 7.12
C PHE A 9 -13.47 12.50 6.97
N ASN A 10 -13.84 11.37 6.38
CA ASN A 10 -12.94 10.28 6.04
C ASN A 10 -13.13 9.86 4.58
N PRO A 11 -12.35 10.43 3.67
CA PRO A 11 -12.55 10.22 2.23
C PRO A 11 -12.41 8.76 1.79
N LEU A 12 -11.67 7.92 2.52
CA LEU A 12 -11.55 6.50 2.21
C LEU A 12 -12.82 5.74 2.59
N GLU A 13 -13.42 6.04 3.74
CA GLU A 13 -14.70 5.46 4.17
C GLU A 13 -15.85 5.97 3.34
N ASP A 14 -15.89 7.29 3.05
CA ASP A 14 -16.91 7.91 2.24
C ASP A 14 -16.92 7.30 0.84
N TYR A 15 -15.75 7.14 0.20
CA TYR A 15 -15.62 6.46 -1.09
C TYR A 15 -16.19 5.04 -1.06
N LEU A 16 -15.84 4.26 -0.04
CA LEU A 16 -16.31 2.87 0.08
C LEU A 16 -17.80 2.77 0.38
N TYR A 17 -18.37 3.79 1.03
CA TYR A 17 -19.79 3.86 1.31
C TYR A 17 -20.62 4.17 0.06
N ASP A 18 -20.07 5.00 -0.82
CA ASP A 18 -20.73 5.44 -2.06
C ASP A 18 -20.63 4.42 -3.21
N LEU A 19 -19.85 3.33 -3.02
CA LEU A 19 -19.76 2.27 -4.02
C LEU A 19 -21.13 1.59 -4.24
N PRO A 20 -21.46 1.23 -5.48
CA PRO A 20 -22.68 0.48 -5.78
C PRO A 20 -22.66 -0.90 -5.14
N HIS A 21 -23.82 -1.55 -5.05
CA HIS A 21 -23.89 -2.93 -4.60
C HIS A 21 -23.05 -3.84 -5.50
N TRP A 22 -22.33 -4.78 -4.86
CA TRP A 22 -21.50 -5.74 -5.57
C TRP A 22 -22.31 -6.55 -6.60
N ASP A 23 -21.83 -6.58 -7.82
CA ASP A 23 -22.45 -7.25 -8.96
C ASP A 23 -21.97 -8.70 -9.17
N GLY A 24 -21.19 -9.25 -8.22
CA GLY A 24 -20.63 -10.60 -8.28
C GLY A 24 -19.32 -10.72 -9.05
N LYS A 25 -18.78 -9.65 -9.63
CA LYS A 25 -17.52 -9.71 -10.38
C LYS A 25 -16.33 -9.44 -9.46
N ASP A 26 -15.30 -10.27 -9.58
CA ASP A 26 -14.04 -10.08 -8.87
C ASP A 26 -13.07 -9.20 -9.67
N ARG A 27 -13.15 -7.90 -9.44
CA ARG A 27 -12.32 -6.89 -10.11
C ARG A 27 -10.90 -6.88 -9.60
N ILE A 28 -10.68 -7.32 -8.36
CA ILE A 28 -9.34 -7.40 -7.77
C ILE A 28 -8.53 -8.48 -8.49
N LEU A 29 -9.12 -9.66 -8.70
CA LEU A 29 -8.47 -10.72 -9.48
C LEU A 29 -8.26 -10.30 -10.95
N ALA A 30 -9.22 -9.57 -11.54
CA ALA A 30 -9.07 -9.05 -12.89
C ALA A 30 -7.90 -8.07 -12.98
N LEU A 31 -7.76 -7.14 -12.02
CA LEU A 31 -6.63 -6.22 -11.93
C LEU A 31 -5.30 -6.97 -11.74
N ALA A 32 -5.24 -7.93 -10.82
CA ALA A 32 -4.02 -8.72 -10.59
C ALA A 32 -3.53 -9.42 -11.87
N ARG A 33 -4.45 -9.97 -12.66
CA ARG A 33 -4.14 -10.70 -13.91
C ARG A 33 -3.62 -9.81 -15.04
N THR A 34 -3.68 -8.49 -14.90
CA THR A 34 -3.05 -7.56 -15.86
C THR A 34 -1.54 -7.54 -15.74
N VAL A 35 -0.98 -8.04 -14.65
CA VAL A 35 0.46 -8.11 -14.40
C VAL A 35 1.01 -9.44 -14.93
N PRO A 36 1.76 -9.44 -16.05
CA PRO A 36 2.42 -10.63 -16.55
C PRO A 36 3.58 -10.99 -15.64
N CYS A 37 3.50 -12.11 -14.94
CA CYS A 37 4.52 -12.51 -13.98
C CYS A 37 4.72 -14.03 -13.95
N ASN A 38 5.85 -14.43 -13.35
CA ASN A 38 6.27 -15.83 -13.24
C ASN A 38 5.66 -16.58 -12.04
N ASN A 39 4.89 -15.91 -11.19
CA ASN A 39 4.32 -16.52 -9.99
C ASN A 39 2.85 -16.93 -10.21
N PRO A 40 2.52 -18.23 -10.23
CA PRO A 40 1.15 -18.71 -10.48
C PRO A 40 0.17 -18.31 -9.37
N TYR A 41 0.65 -18.04 -8.17
CA TYR A 41 -0.17 -17.61 -7.02
C TYR A 41 -0.35 -16.11 -6.90
N TRP A 42 0.23 -15.33 -7.83
CA TRP A 42 0.21 -13.88 -7.75
C TRP A 42 -1.20 -13.30 -7.57
N ALA A 43 -2.14 -13.73 -8.40
CA ALA A 43 -3.49 -13.17 -8.38
C ALA A 43 -4.18 -13.40 -7.03
N GLU A 44 -4.03 -14.59 -6.42
CA GLU A 44 -4.58 -14.91 -5.10
C GLU A 44 -3.89 -14.10 -3.98
N LEU A 45 -2.56 -14.03 -4.01
CA LEU A 45 -1.79 -13.29 -3.02
C LEU A 45 -2.09 -11.79 -3.08
N PHE A 46 -2.19 -11.23 -4.29
CA PHE A 46 -2.58 -9.83 -4.50
C PHE A 46 -4.00 -9.57 -4.00
N HIS A 47 -4.94 -10.46 -4.29
CA HIS A 47 -6.33 -10.35 -3.83
C HIS A 47 -6.39 -10.27 -2.30
N ARG A 48 -5.72 -11.18 -1.59
CA ARG A 48 -5.66 -11.18 -0.11
C ARG A 48 -5.02 -9.91 0.44
N TRP A 49 -3.92 -9.45 -0.18
CA TRP A 49 -3.25 -8.21 0.21
C TRP A 49 -4.17 -7.00 0.00
N PHE A 50 -4.88 -6.95 -1.13
CA PHE A 50 -5.80 -5.86 -1.46
C PHE A 50 -6.96 -5.78 -0.46
N LEU A 51 -7.58 -6.91 -0.13
CA LEU A 51 -8.64 -6.96 0.88
C LEU A 51 -8.15 -6.45 2.24
N ASN A 52 -6.93 -6.80 2.65
CA ASN A 52 -6.33 -6.27 3.87
C ASN A 52 -6.09 -4.75 3.79
N MET A 53 -5.72 -4.21 2.62
CA MET A 53 -5.60 -2.77 2.39
C MET A 53 -6.95 -2.08 2.61
N VAL A 54 -8.01 -2.58 2.00
CA VAL A 54 -9.37 -2.02 2.16
C VAL A 54 -9.87 -2.16 3.60
N ALA A 55 -9.54 -3.25 4.30
CA ALA A 55 -9.86 -3.43 5.71
C ALA A 55 -9.23 -2.33 6.59
N HIS A 56 -8.01 -1.88 6.26
CA HIS A 56 -7.40 -0.71 6.91
C HIS A 56 -8.17 0.58 6.62
N TRP A 57 -8.63 0.79 5.38
CA TRP A 57 -9.45 1.96 5.03
C TRP A 57 -10.74 2.01 5.84
N ARG A 58 -11.40 0.86 6.01
CA ARG A 58 -12.65 0.73 6.80
C ARG A 58 -12.44 0.70 8.32
N GLY A 59 -11.20 0.52 8.80
CA GLY A 59 -10.90 0.37 10.22
C GLY A 59 -11.27 -0.96 10.85
N ASN A 60 -11.49 -1.98 10.03
CA ASN A 60 -11.89 -3.31 10.47
C ASN A 60 -10.74 -4.13 11.09
N THR A 61 -9.58 -3.52 11.29
CA THR A 61 -8.40 -4.20 11.87
C THR A 61 -8.35 -4.12 13.39
N ASP A 62 -9.32 -3.44 14.04
CA ASP A 62 -9.39 -3.22 15.49
C ASP A 62 -8.06 -2.71 16.10
N LYS A 63 -7.24 -2.04 15.31
CA LYS A 63 -5.89 -1.57 15.67
C LYS A 63 -4.93 -2.69 16.12
N LYS A 64 -5.24 -3.96 15.84
CA LYS A 64 -4.44 -5.12 16.27
C LYS A 64 -3.48 -5.59 15.18
N TYR A 65 -3.87 -5.44 13.92
CA TYR A 65 -3.16 -6.02 12.80
C TYR A 65 -2.72 -4.94 11.81
N ALA A 66 -1.58 -5.15 11.20
CA ALA A 66 -1.09 -4.38 10.07
C ALA A 66 -1.15 -5.23 8.79
N ASN A 67 -1.33 -4.60 7.63
CA ASN A 67 -1.05 -5.24 6.35
C ASN A 67 0.48 -5.33 6.20
N SER A 68 1.08 -6.30 6.91
CA SER A 68 2.53 -6.40 7.12
C SER A 68 3.29 -7.06 5.99
N VAL A 69 2.56 -7.65 5.04
CA VAL A 69 3.12 -8.23 3.82
C VAL A 69 2.78 -7.32 2.66
N SER A 70 3.74 -7.07 1.78
CA SER A 70 3.63 -6.11 0.68
C SER A 70 4.04 -6.75 -0.64
N PRO A 71 3.34 -6.52 -1.74
CA PRO A 71 3.83 -6.91 -3.06
C PRO A 71 5.12 -6.16 -3.40
N LEU A 72 6.07 -6.87 -4.03
CA LEU A 72 7.29 -6.31 -4.62
C LEU A 72 7.37 -6.77 -6.07
N LEU A 73 7.17 -5.81 -6.97
CA LEU A 73 7.23 -6.05 -8.42
C LEU A 73 8.65 -5.80 -8.90
N VAL A 74 9.31 -6.86 -9.34
CA VAL A 74 10.69 -6.82 -9.84
C VAL A 74 10.68 -7.02 -11.35
N GLY A 75 11.42 -6.22 -12.10
CA GLY A 75 11.48 -6.36 -13.56
C GLY A 75 12.22 -5.21 -14.23
N ALA A 76 12.48 -5.34 -15.53
CA ALA A 76 13.21 -4.34 -16.30
C ALA A 76 12.58 -2.94 -16.20
N GLN A 77 13.37 -1.92 -16.39
CA GLN A 77 12.89 -0.56 -16.55
C GLN A 77 11.92 -0.47 -17.74
N GLY A 78 10.88 0.35 -17.61
CA GLY A 78 9.88 0.52 -18.67
C GLY A 78 8.73 -0.50 -18.64
N THR A 79 8.75 -1.50 -17.76
CA THR A 79 7.65 -2.48 -17.61
C THR A 79 6.40 -1.91 -16.93
N ARG A 80 6.33 -0.59 -16.69
CA ARG A 80 5.18 0.16 -16.14
C ARG A 80 4.75 -0.23 -14.74
N LYS A 81 5.67 -0.74 -13.91
CA LYS A 81 5.41 -1.18 -12.53
C LYS A 81 4.84 -0.04 -11.67
N SER A 82 5.51 1.11 -11.64
CA SER A 82 5.08 2.28 -10.83
C SER A 82 3.75 2.84 -11.31
N THR A 83 3.48 2.80 -12.63
CA THR A 83 2.18 3.18 -13.21
C THR A 83 1.08 2.23 -12.72
N PHE A 84 1.32 0.92 -12.71
CA PHE A 84 0.40 -0.07 -12.15
C PHE A 84 0.16 0.18 -10.65
N CYS A 85 1.21 0.39 -9.85
CA CYS A 85 1.06 0.67 -8.42
C CYS A 85 0.17 1.88 -8.18
N ARG A 86 0.33 2.94 -8.96
CA ARG A 86 -0.50 4.13 -8.86
C ARG A 86 -1.96 3.87 -9.27
N SER A 87 -2.18 2.99 -10.24
CA SER A 87 -3.53 2.67 -10.72
C SER A 87 -4.36 1.81 -9.77
N ILE A 88 -3.74 1.22 -8.73
CA ILE A 88 -4.45 0.45 -7.71
C ILE A 88 -5.44 1.34 -6.92
N VAL A 89 -5.08 2.61 -6.71
CA VAL A 89 -5.93 3.57 -6.01
C VAL A 89 -6.84 4.27 -7.01
N PRO A 90 -8.16 4.30 -6.77
CA PRO A 90 -9.12 4.99 -7.62
C PRO A 90 -8.75 6.46 -7.88
N PRO A 91 -9.18 7.06 -9.02
CA PRO A 91 -8.89 8.46 -9.33
C PRO A 91 -9.30 9.43 -8.22
N GLU A 92 -10.44 9.21 -7.58
CA GLU A 92 -11.01 10.03 -6.50
C GLU A 92 -10.14 10.02 -5.24
N LEU A 93 -9.45 8.91 -5.00
CA LEU A 93 -8.55 8.73 -3.86
C LEU A 93 -7.08 8.96 -4.18
N ARG A 94 -6.74 9.43 -5.38
CA ARG A 94 -5.37 9.58 -5.87
C ARG A 94 -4.52 10.52 -5.02
N ALA A 95 -5.12 11.46 -4.31
CA ALA A 95 -4.45 12.34 -3.35
C ALA A 95 -3.92 11.57 -2.11
N TYR A 96 -4.39 10.34 -1.89
CA TYR A 96 -3.98 9.46 -0.79
C TYR A 96 -3.01 8.36 -1.24
N TYR A 97 -2.48 8.47 -2.44
CA TYR A 97 -1.35 7.69 -2.94
C TYR A 97 -0.07 8.51 -2.87
N THR A 98 1.04 7.86 -2.54
CA THR A 98 2.38 8.45 -2.67
C THR A 98 3.41 7.39 -3.08
N ASP A 99 4.40 7.82 -3.87
CA ASP A 99 5.62 7.08 -4.21
C ASP A 99 6.88 7.80 -3.70
N SER A 100 6.68 8.83 -2.89
CA SER A 100 7.75 9.64 -2.31
C SER A 100 7.71 9.53 -0.79
N ILE A 101 8.47 8.60 -0.22
CA ILE A 101 8.64 8.43 1.22
C ILE A 101 10.12 8.49 1.59
N ASP A 102 10.45 9.34 2.55
CA ASP A 102 11.82 9.46 3.08
C ASP A 102 11.95 8.70 4.40
N PHE A 103 12.57 7.51 4.34
CA PHE A 103 12.82 6.68 5.52
C PHE A 103 13.89 7.22 6.46
N SER A 104 14.65 8.26 6.08
CA SER A 104 15.58 8.92 6.97
C SER A 104 14.85 9.77 8.02
N ARG A 105 13.67 10.28 7.67
CA ARG A 105 12.79 11.06 8.53
C ARG A 105 11.73 10.17 9.18
N LYS A 106 12.15 9.32 10.11
CA LYS A 106 11.31 8.28 10.73
C LYS A 106 9.94 8.77 11.20
N ARG A 107 9.89 9.96 11.83
CA ARG A 107 8.65 10.54 12.35
C ARG A 107 7.67 10.91 11.24
N ASP A 108 8.17 11.51 10.16
CA ASP A 108 7.34 11.91 9.03
C ASP A 108 6.85 10.67 8.28
N ALA A 109 7.73 9.66 8.10
CA ALA A 109 7.36 8.38 7.51
C ALA A 109 6.27 7.63 8.32
N GLU A 110 6.30 7.71 9.66
CA GLU A 110 5.22 7.17 10.49
C GLU A 110 3.89 7.93 10.31
N LEU A 111 3.92 9.25 10.16
CA LEU A 111 2.72 10.05 9.89
C LEU A 111 2.08 9.69 8.53
N TYR A 112 2.89 9.25 7.56
CA TYR A 112 2.39 8.79 6.27
C TYR A 112 1.45 7.59 6.40
N LEU A 113 1.63 6.73 7.42
CA LEU A 113 0.73 5.60 7.67
C LEU A 113 -0.71 6.03 7.98
N ASN A 114 -0.89 7.20 8.58
CA ASN A 114 -2.23 7.75 8.86
C ASN A 114 -2.75 8.63 7.72
N ARG A 115 -1.88 9.15 6.87
CA ARG A 115 -2.23 10.12 5.82
C ARG A 115 -2.61 9.46 4.51
N PHE A 116 -1.89 8.41 4.11
CA PHE A 116 -2.04 7.79 2.79
C PHE A 116 -2.80 6.47 2.85
N ALA A 117 -3.46 6.12 1.77
CA ALA A 117 -4.14 4.84 1.55
C ALA A 117 -3.16 3.77 1.05
N LEU A 118 -2.27 4.17 0.16
CA LEU A 118 -1.24 3.31 -0.44
C LEU A 118 0.07 4.09 -0.59
N ILE A 119 1.16 3.46 -0.15
CA ILE A 119 2.52 3.96 -0.29
C ILE A 119 3.28 3.00 -1.21
N ASN A 120 3.72 3.49 -2.36
CA ASN A 120 4.63 2.77 -3.23
C ASN A 120 6.07 3.08 -2.83
N ILE A 121 6.84 2.06 -2.54
CA ILE A 121 8.30 2.18 -2.35
C ILE A 121 8.93 1.97 -3.73
N ASP A 122 9.05 3.06 -4.47
CA ASP A 122 9.70 3.00 -5.77
C ASP A 122 11.22 2.82 -5.59
N GLU A 123 11.86 2.11 -6.51
CA GLU A 123 13.29 1.79 -6.43
C GLU A 123 13.70 1.17 -5.07
N PHE A 124 12.98 0.12 -4.65
CA PHE A 124 13.21 -0.57 -3.37
C PHE A 124 14.68 -0.99 -3.17
N ASP A 125 15.41 -1.25 -4.23
CA ASP A 125 16.83 -1.59 -4.23
C ASP A 125 17.74 -0.44 -3.76
N GLN A 126 17.26 0.81 -3.75
CA GLN A 126 18.00 1.97 -3.26
C GLN A 126 17.90 2.14 -1.74
N ILE A 127 17.04 1.38 -1.06
CA ILE A 127 16.88 1.45 0.38
C ILE A 127 18.12 0.89 1.08
N SER A 128 18.81 1.72 1.86
CA SER A 128 19.96 1.30 2.64
C SER A 128 19.62 0.25 3.71
N SER A 129 20.59 -0.54 4.14
CA SER A 129 20.39 -1.55 5.20
C SER A 129 19.83 -0.96 6.51
N THR A 130 20.23 0.25 6.86
CA THR A 130 19.72 0.98 8.03
C THR A 130 18.24 1.34 7.87
N GLN A 131 17.84 1.79 6.69
CA GLN A 131 16.45 2.11 6.37
C GLN A 131 15.57 0.86 6.29
N GLN A 132 16.11 -0.29 5.83
CA GLN A 132 15.38 -1.55 5.82
C GLN A 132 14.93 -2.00 7.21
N GLY A 133 15.75 -1.78 8.25
CA GLY A 133 15.37 -2.05 9.64
C GLY A 133 14.14 -1.25 10.07
N PHE A 134 14.11 0.03 9.74
CA PHE A 134 12.97 0.90 10.02
C PHE A 134 11.75 0.54 9.16
N LEU A 135 11.93 0.23 7.88
CA LEU A 135 10.85 -0.25 7.01
C LEU A 135 10.19 -1.52 7.58
N LYS A 136 10.98 -2.50 8.02
CA LYS A 136 10.47 -3.71 8.67
C LYS A 136 9.62 -3.40 9.90
N HIS A 137 9.99 -2.37 10.66
CA HIS A 137 9.23 -1.91 11.81
C HIS A 137 7.89 -1.29 11.40
N ILE A 138 7.87 -0.35 10.47
CA ILE A 138 6.63 0.34 10.08
C ILE A 138 5.65 -0.56 9.31
N LEU A 139 6.14 -1.56 8.57
CA LEU A 139 5.28 -2.56 7.92
C LEU A 139 4.39 -3.30 8.94
N GLN A 140 4.90 -3.58 10.13
CA GLN A 140 4.20 -4.33 11.18
C GLN A 140 3.39 -3.46 12.14
N LYS A 141 3.51 -2.13 12.04
CA LYS A 141 2.89 -1.21 13.00
C LYS A 141 1.38 -1.08 12.73
N PRO A 142 0.50 -1.53 13.65
CA PRO A 142 -0.94 -1.51 13.40
C PRO A 142 -1.58 -0.13 13.65
N VAL A 143 -0.94 0.70 14.46
CA VAL A 143 -1.36 2.07 14.81
C VAL A 143 -0.20 3.03 14.72
N VAL A 144 -0.49 4.32 14.59
CA VAL A 144 0.52 5.38 14.53
C VAL A 144 0.52 6.14 15.86
N ASN A 145 1.63 6.05 16.60
CA ASN A 145 1.81 6.76 17.86
C ASN A 145 2.80 7.90 17.67
N VAL A 146 2.32 9.09 17.35
CA VAL A 146 3.17 10.23 17.05
C VAL A 146 2.77 11.46 17.86
N ARG A 147 3.76 12.14 18.38
CA ARG A 147 3.59 13.46 18.93
C ARG A 147 3.61 14.48 17.80
N LYS A 148 2.46 15.09 17.47
CA LYS A 148 2.41 16.18 16.48
C LYS A 148 3.33 17.34 16.90
N PRO A 149 3.86 18.12 15.96
CA PRO A 149 4.57 19.36 16.30
C PRO A 149 3.70 20.20 17.25
N TYR A 150 4.33 20.77 18.28
CA TYR A 150 3.67 21.60 19.30
C TYR A 150 2.58 20.92 20.17
N ALA A 151 2.38 19.62 20.02
CA ALA A 151 1.45 18.88 20.90
C ALA A 151 2.12 18.45 22.21
N ASN A 152 1.40 18.52 23.32
CA ASN A 152 1.90 18.12 24.63
C ASN A 152 1.78 16.61 24.89
N ALA A 153 1.00 15.89 24.09
CA ALA A 153 0.75 14.47 24.24
C ALA A 153 1.04 13.67 22.98
N VAL A 154 1.38 12.40 23.15
CA VAL A 154 1.40 11.41 22.07
C VAL A 154 -0.03 11.07 21.72
N LEU A 155 -0.35 11.15 20.45
CA LEU A 155 -1.65 10.77 19.90
C LEU A 155 -1.53 9.40 19.22
N GLU A 156 -2.42 8.50 19.58
CA GLU A 156 -2.63 7.28 18.81
C GLU A 156 -3.57 7.60 17.63
N MET A 157 -3.08 7.34 16.43
CA MET A 157 -3.83 7.56 15.21
C MET A 157 -3.99 6.23 14.47
N ARG A 158 -5.10 6.11 13.76
CA ARG A 158 -5.37 4.95 12.92
C ARG A 158 -4.38 4.89 11.76
N ARG A 159 -3.95 3.68 11.41
CA ARG A 159 -3.22 3.41 10.18
C ARG A 159 -4.22 3.16 9.04
N TYR A 160 -4.02 3.83 7.92
CA TYR A 160 -4.71 3.58 6.65
C TYR A 160 -3.79 2.92 5.62
N ALA A 161 -2.52 3.28 5.61
CA ALA A 161 -1.59 2.91 4.56
C ALA A 161 -1.26 1.42 4.54
N SER A 162 -1.35 0.85 3.36
CA SER A 162 -0.64 -0.37 2.95
C SER A 162 0.55 -0.01 2.08
N PHE A 163 1.47 -0.95 1.90
CA PHE A 163 2.66 -0.75 1.09
C PHE A 163 2.64 -1.67 -0.13
N ILE A 164 3.22 -1.18 -1.21
CA ILE A 164 3.63 -1.91 -2.40
C ILE A 164 5.03 -1.42 -2.77
N ALA A 165 5.81 -2.19 -3.48
CA ALA A 165 7.16 -1.80 -3.86
C ALA A 165 7.48 -2.19 -5.29
N THR A 166 8.44 -1.45 -5.90
CA THR A 166 8.98 -1.77 -7.23
C THR A 166 10.50 -1.81 -7.16
N SER A 167 11.10 -2.64 -8.01
CA SER A 167 12.56 -2.69 -8.21
C SER A 167 12.91 -3.08 -9.63
N ASN A 168 14.10 -2.65 -10.06
CA ASN A 168 14.69 -3.07 -11.32
C ASN A 168 15.72 -4.19 -11.13
N GLN A 169 16.09 -4.53 -9.89
CA GLN A 169 17.12 -5.52 -9.57
C GLN A 169 16.51 -6.88 -9.24
N LYS A 170 16.89 -7.90 -10.01
CA LYS A 170 16.39 -9.26 -9.85
C LYS A 170 16.97 -10.00 -8.66
N ASP A 171 18.11 -9.57 -8.13
CA ASP A 171 18.79 -10.19 -6.99
C ASP A 171 17.93 -10.21 -5.71
N LEU A 172 16.97 -9.29 -5.61
CA LEU A 172 15.99 -9.24 -4.52
C LEU A 172 15.05 -10.46 -4.47
N LEU A 173 14.92 -11.21 -5.58
CA LEU A 173 14.13 -12.44 -5.63
C LEU A 173 14.81 -13.61 -4.93
N ILE A 174 16.11 -13.53 -4.68
CA ILE A 174 16.97 -14.64 -4.20
C ILE A 174 17.27 -14.49 -2.69
N ASP A 175 17.08 -13.30 -2.10
CA ASP A 175 17.41 -13.07 -0.69
C ASP A 175 16.33 -13.65 0.26
N PRO A 176 16.61 -14.75 0.98
CA PRO A 176 15.67 -15.35 1.92
C PRO A 176 15.48 -14.51 3.20
N SER A 177 16.38 -13.59 3.53
CA SER A 177 16.39 -12.88 4.81
C SER A 177 15.33 -11.76 4.91
N GLY A 178 14.93 -11.20 3.78
CA GLY A 178 13.88 -10.16 3.68
C GLY A 178 12.51 -10.68 3.25
N SER A 179 12.45 -11.88 2.69
CA SER A 179 11.36 -12.36 1.85
C SER A 179 10.01 -12.55 2.55
N ARG A 180 9.97 -12.87 3.83
CA ARG A 180 8.68 -13.15 4.53
C ARG A 180 7.70 -11.97 4.59
N ARG A 181 8.16 -10.75 4.31
CA ARG A 181 7.33 -9.53 4.31
C ARG A 181 6.97 -9.05 2.92
N PHE A 182 7.53 -9.68 1.91
CA PHE A 182 7.29 -9.28 0.53
C PHE A 182 6.82 -10.46 -0.32
N ILE A 183 5.77 -10.20 -1.09
CA ILE A 183 5.32 -11.08 -2.17
C ILE A 183 6.14 -10.66 -3.40
N CYS A 184 7.32 -11.26 -3.55
CA CYS A 184 8.21 -10.94 -4.67
C CYS A 184 7.72 -11.65 -5.94
N ILE A 185 7.52 -10.89 -7.01
CA ILE A 185 7.19 -11.42 -8.33
C ILE A 185 8.09 -10.79 -9.39
N GLU A 186 8.46 -11.56 -10.39
CA GLU A 186 9.10 -11.05 -11.59
C GLU A 186 8.05 -10.67 -12.62
N VAL A 187 8.02 -9.40 -12.98
CA VAL A 187 7.21 -8.87 -14.08
C VAL A 187 7.97 -9.16 -15.38
N THR A 188 7.42 -10.07 -16.19
CA THR A 188 8.11 -10.62 -17.36
C THR A 188 7.98 -9.75 -18.61
N GLU A 189 6.90 -8.98 -18.69
CA GLU A 189 6.58 -8.11 -19.83
C GLU A 189 6.02 -6.77 -19.34
N ALA A 190 5.83 -5.81 -20.25
CA ALA A 190 5.22 -4.53 -19.90
C ALA A 190 3.75 -4.73 -19.50
N ILE A 191 3.37 -4.19 -18.34
CA ILE A 191 2.00 -4.23 -17.85
C ILE A 191 1.12 -3.36 -18.75
N ASP A 192 -0.02 -3.88 -19.19
CA ASP A 192 -0.99 -3.11 -19.97
C ASP A 192 -1.79 -2.18 -19.04
N THR A 193 -1.30 -0.96 -18.91
CA THR A 193 -1.92 0.10 -18.10
C THR A 193 -2.91 0.97 -18.87
N ASN A 194 -3.16 0.66 -20.15
CA ASN A 194 -4.11 1.42 -20.98
C ASN A 194 -5.54 0.87 -20.87
N ARG A 195 -5.71 -0.30 -20.29
CA ARG A 195 -7.04 -0.87 -20.06
C ARG A 195 -7.76 -0.04 -18.98
N PRO A 196 -9.04 0.29 -19.21
CA PRO A 196 -9.85 0.93 -18.18
C PRO A 196 -9.96 -0.03 -16.99
N ILE A 197 -9.70 0.49 -15.77
CA ILE A 197 -9.90 -0.25 -14.54
C ILE A 197 -11.31 0.06 -14.04
N ASP A 198 -12.08 -0.98 -13.79
CA ASP A 198 -13.37 -0.87 -13.12
C ASP A 198 -13.13 -0.90 -11.61
N TYR A 199 -13.40 0.21 -10.94
CA TYR A 199 -13.18 0.38 -9.49
C TYR A 199 -14.43 0.13 -8.65
N ASN A 200 -15.53 -0.30 -9.25
CA ASN A 200 -16.79 -0.55 -8.55
C ASN A 200 -16.82 -1.88 -7.79
#